data_88aef7ba2eae20a113d21dc981e10f1a
#
_entry.id   88aef7ba2eae20a113d21dc981e10f1a
#
_cell.length_a   1.000
_cell.length_b   1.000
_cell.length_c   1.000
_cell.angle_alpha   90.00
_cell.angle_beta   90.00
_cell.angle_gamma   90.00
#
_symmetry.space_group_name_H-M   'P 1'
#
loop_
_entity.id
_entity.type
_entity.pdbx_description
1 polymer ?
#
loop_
_entity_poly.entity_id
_entity_poly.type
_entity_poly.pdbx_seq_one_letter_code
_entity_poly.pdbx_strand_id
1 'polypeptide(L)'
;LLEADEREMVKGLIINKFRGDKTILDPGVQMLEERSHIPVVGVAPYLDIQVEDEDSLTERFDRKQEVDLIDIAVIRVPRISNFTDFNPLESIPGVSLRYVQHVSELKNPDMIILPGTKNTMEDLLWMRANGLEAAVLKEAAKGKIIFGICGGYQMLGETLSDPHHVEAGGTIKGMGLLPMDTVFAEKKTRTRVSGRFLELGGELQALSGAELEGYEIHMGETVLKGEAGHSVSIEDQVSGECKEDGAYRKNVCGTYVHGVFDREDVAEAVIRVLGEKKGIDVSQMTGIDFAAFKETQPILPNSLISFFISGTSAVISYLMMTFWLTKAFRIKSETVMLLALALSARRSYSVSFMRKCTSLIFARVSSFLGLVIDNFLSSW
;
A
#
# COMPACT_ATOMS: atom_id res chain seq x y z
N LEU A 1 16.55 17.43 -21.54
CA LEU A 1 16.42 17.04 -20.14
C LEU A 1 16.94 15.62 -19.86
N LEU A 2 16.95 14.73 -20.88
CA LEU A 2 17.52 13.40 -20.80
C LEU A 2 18.92 13.42 -21.43
N GLU A 3 19.88 12.78 -20.77
CA GLU A 3 21.21 12.54 -21.34
C GLU A 3 21.09 11.58 -22.54
N ALA A 4 22.16 11.50 -23.37
CA ALA A 4 22.09 10.77 -24.65
C ALA A 4 21.82 9.27 -24.45
N ASP A 5 22.45 8.66 -23.45
CA ASP A 5 22.26 7.25 -23.07
C ASP A 5 20.89 6.98 -22.46
N GLU A 6 20.35 7.89 -21.65
CA GLU A 6 18.99 7.80 -21.14
C GLU A 6 17.95 7.89 -22.25
N ARG A 7 18.19 8.76 -23.25
CA ARG A 7 17.30 8.90 -24.40
C ARG A 7 17.23 7.63 -25.21
N GLU A 8 18.35 6.92 -25.38
CA GLU A 8 18.40 5.64 -26.10
C GLU A 8 17.61 4.52 -25.38
N MET A 9 17.41 4.63 -24.08
CA MET A 9 16.60 3.68 -23.30
C MET A 9 15.09 3.85 -23.51
N VAL A 10 14.63 5.02 -23.95
CA VAL A 10 13.20 5.29 -24.21
C VAL A 10 12.80 4.64 -25.53
N LYS A 11 12.00 3.56 -25.47
CA LYS A 11 11.58 2.77 -26.63
C LYS A 11 10.16 3.03 -27.11
N GLY A 12 9.35 3.74 -26.31
CA GLY A 12 7.97 4.06 -26.66
C GLY A 12 7.37 5.11 -25.74
N LEU A 13 6.36 5.80 -26.22
CA LEU A 13 5.59 6.80 -25.48
C LEU A 13 4.16 6.28 -25.27
N ILE A 14 3.59 6.54 -24.11
CA ILE A 14 2.17 6.29 -23.82
C ILE A 14 1.53 7.62 -23.42
N ILE A 15 0.44 7.98 -24.12
CA ILE A 15 -0.40 9.11 -23.71
C ILE A 15 -1.40 8.59 -22.69
N ASN A 16 -1.30 9.03 -21.44
CA ASN A 16 -2.14 8.57 -20.34
C ASN A 16 -3.23 9.59 -20.00
N LYS A 17 -4.36 9.10 -19.43
CA LYS A 17 -5.50 9.91 -18.97
C LYS A 17 -6.08 10.82 -20.07
N PHE A 18 -6.08 10.35 -21.31
CA PHE A 18 -6.62 11.14 -22.44
C PHE A 18 -8.14 11.34 -22.28
N ARG A 19 -8.57 12.60 -22.40
CA ARG A 19 -9.99 12.99 -22.36
C ARG A 19 -10.41 13.53 -23.72
N GLY A 20 -11.37 12.89 -24.36
CA GLY A 20 -11.92 13.31 -25.62
C GLY A 20 -11.94 12.22 -26.70
N ASP A 21 -12.21 12.61 -27.93
CA ASP A 21 -12.22 11.71 -29.07
C ASP A 21 -10.79 11.42 -29.54
N LYS A 22 -10.42 10.16 -29.59
CA LYS A 22 -9.09 9.70 -29.99
C LYS A 22 -8.74 10.14 -31.41
N THR A 23 -9.73 10.24 -32.33
CA THR A 23 -9.49 10.64 -33.72
C THR A 23 -8.98 12.08 -33.84
N ILE A 24 -9.34 12.96 -32.89
CA ILE A 24 -8.83 14.33 -32.83
C ILE A 24 -7.36 14.35 -32.40
N LEU A 25 -6.92 13.35 -31.67
CA LEU A 25 -5.54 13.24 -31.18
C LEU A 25 -4.57 12.70 -32.26
N ASP A 26 -5.06 11.98 -33.25
CA ASP A 26 -4.20 11.28 -34.25
C ASP A 26 -3.14 12.20 -34.89
N PRO A 27 -3.45 13.45 -35.32
CA PRO A 27 -2.42 14.36 -35.82
C PRO A 27 -1.39 14.75 -34.75
N GLY A 28 -1.79 14.83 -33.48
CA GLY A 28 -0.90 15.11 -32.36
C GLY A 28 0.04 13.94 -32.06
N VAL A 29 -0.45 12.71 -32.19
CA VAL A 29 0.37 11.49 -32.09
C VAL A 29 1.45 11.47 -33.16
N GLN A 30 1.05 11.71 -34.43
CA GLN A 30 2.01 11.76 -35.53
C GLN A 30 3.08 12.85 -35.31
N MET A 31 2.68 14.04 -34.86
CA MET A 31 3.63 15.12 -34.56
C MET A 31 4.60 14.76 -33.42
N LEU A 32 4.14 14.02 -32.39
CA LEU A 32 5.01 13.54 -31.31
C LEU A 32 6.03 12.53 -31.83
N GLU A 33 5.62 11.57 -32.63
CA GLU A 33 6.51 10.57 -33.24
C GLU A 33 7.55 11.21 -34.15
N GLU A 34 7.14 12.15 -35.01
CA GLU A 34 8.03 12.89 -35.91
C GLU A 34 9.09 13.71 -35.15
N ARG A 35 8.71 14.31 -34.01
CA ARG A 35 9.62 15.16 -33.24
C ARG A 35 10.52 14.37 -32.28
N SER A 36 9.99 13.32 -31.66
CA SER A 36 10.74 12.52 -30.69
C SER A 36 11.57 11.42 -31.33
N HIS A 37 11.20 10.98 -32.55
CA HIS A 37 11.69 9.75 -33.18
C HIS A 37 11.42 8.49 -32.33
N ILE A 38 10.40 8.56 -31.45
CA ILE A 38 9.99 7.48 -30.55
C ILE A 38 8.52 7.18 -30.85
N PRO A 39 8.13 5.91 -31.07
CA PRO A 39 6.75 5.56 -31.39
C PRO A 39 5.81 5.82 -30.19
N VAL A 40 4.62 6.33 -30.47
CA VAL A 40 3.53 6.37 -29.49
C VAL A 40 2.83 5.00 -29.51
N VAL A 41 3.12 4.21 -28.53
CA VAL A 41 2.72 2.81 -28.43
C VAL A 41 1.32 2.62 -27.82
N GLY A 42 0.71 3.68 -27.31
CA GLY A 42 -0.65 3.62 -26.79
C GLY A 42 -1.19 4.97 -26.38
N VAL A 43 -2.52 5.05 -26.40
CA VAL A 43 -3.30 6.13 -25.83
C VAL A 43 -4.29 5.52 -24.85
N ALA A 44 -4.06 5.71 -23.54
CA ALA A 44 -4.97 5.26 -22.50
C ALA A 44 -6.02 6.36 -22.27
N PRO A 45 -7.31 6.09 -22.50
CA PRO A 45 -8.35 7.03 -22.17
C PRO A 45 -8.43 7.28 -20.66
N TYR A 46 -9.02 8.39 -20.25
CA TYR A 46 -9.37 8.59 -18.86
C TYR A 46 -10.42 7.53 -18.48
N LEU A 47 -10.07 6.70 -17.52
CA LEU A 47 -10.94 5.68 -16.96
C LEU A 47 -11.24 6.08 -15.53
N ASP A 48 -12.52 6.10 -15.17
CA ASP A 48 -12.95 6.29 -13.78
C ASP A 48 -12.88 4.92 -13.08
N ILE A 49 -11.66 4.49 -12.81
CA ILE A 49 -11.36 3.26 -12.09
C ILE A 49 -10.62 3.60 -10.81
N GLN A 50 -11.01 2.96 -9.74
CA GLN A 50 -10.29 3.04 -8.48
C GLN A 50 -9.01 2.20 -8.60
N VAL A 51 -7.91 2.84 -8.98
CA VAL A 51 -6.57 2.27 -8.89
C VAL A 51 -5.95 2.80 -7.62
N GLU A 52 -5.31 1.94 -6.85
CA GLU A 52 -4.55 2.38 -5.68
C GLU A 52 -3.52 3.44 -6.10
N ASP A 53 -3.58 4.60 -5.46
CA ASP A 53 -2.60 5.66 -5.65
C ASP A 53 -1.25 5.18 -5.15
N GLU A 54 -0.24 5.17 -6.00
CA GLU A 54 1.12 4.71 -5.66
C GLU A 54 2.02 5.87 -5.21
N ASP A 55 1.57 7.11 -5.38
CA ASP A 55 2.41 8.30 -5.22
C ASP A 55 1.89 9.22 -4.11
N SER A 56 2.79 9.74 -3.29
CA SER A 56 2.49 10.72 -2.23
C SER A 56 2.00 12.09 -2.76
N LEU A 57 1.91 12.25 -4.07
CA LEU A 57 1.47 13.47 -4.78
C LEU A 57 0.01 13.39 -5.27
N THR A 58 -0.82 12.58 -4.66
CA THR A 58 -2.23 12.46 -5.07
C THR A 58 -3.04 13.74 -4.79
N GLU A 59 -3.93 14.10 -5.69
CA GLU A 59 -4.91 15.19 -5.53
C GLU A 59 -5.88 14.96 -4.36
N ARG A 60 -5.91 13.75 -3.80
CA ARG A 60 -6.70 13.36 -2.64
C ARG A 60 -6.43 14.21 -1.41
N PHE A 61 -5.17 14.59 -1.22
CA PHE A 61 -4.76 15.39 -0.08
C PHE A 61 -5.33 16.81 -0.08
N ASP A 62 -5.74 17.30 -1.23
CA ASP A 62 -6.22 18.68 -1.39
C ASP A 62 -7.76 18.79 -1.41
N ARG A 63 -8.46 17.65 -1.32
CA ARG A 63 -9.93 17.65 -1.24
C ARG A 63 -10.39 18.20 0.11
N LYS A 64 -11.11 19.31 0.09
CA LYS A 64 -11.85 19.81 1.25
C LYS A 64 -13.09 18.95 1.42
N GLN A 65 -13.03 17.99 2.34
CA GLN A 65 -14.20 17.22 2.73
C GLN A 65 -14.98 18.00 3.80
N GLU A 66 -16.29 18.09 3.64
CA GLU A 66 -17.17 18.49 4.73
C GLU A 66 -17.15 17.39 5.80
N VAL A 67 -17.17 17.80 7.06
CA VAL A 67 -17.20 16.84 8.17
C VAL A 67 -18.57 16.20 8.23
N ASP A 68 -18.60 14.88 8.16
CA ASP A 68 -19.81 14.06 8.22
C ASP A 68 -20.05 13.54 9.67
N LEU A 69 -20.81 12.47 9.81
CA LEU A 69 -21.19 11.89 11.11
C LEU A 69 -19.97 11.50 11.94
N ILE A 70 -18.94 10.92 11.33
CA ILE A 70 -17.67 10.53 11.95
C ILE A 70 -16.52 11.26 11.23
N ASP A 71 -15.65 11.91 12.00
CA ASP A 71 -14.51 12.68 11.51
C ASP A 71 -13.19 12.01 11.90
N ILE A 72 -12.46 11.49 10.92
CA ILE A 72 -11.15 10.88 11.09
C ILE A 72 -10.08 11.78 10.49
N ALA A 73 -9.11 12.20 11.31
CA ALA A 73 -7.98 13.01 10.88
C ALA A 73 -6.73 12.15 10.72
N VAL A 74 -6.18 12.07 9.52
CA VAL A 74 -4.88 11.47 9.23
C VAL A 74 -3.83 12.57 9.20
N ILE A 75 -2.79 12.45 10.01
CA ILE A 75 -1.69 13.42 10.01
C ILE A 75 -0.87 13.23 8.73
N ARG A 76 -0.93 14.22 7.84
CA ARG A 76 -0.17 14.20 6.59
C ARG A 76 1.28 14.64 6.86
N VAL A 77 2.10 13.69 7.27
CA VAL A 77 3.55 13.89 7.42
C VAL A 77 4.22 14.08 6.05
N PRO A 78 5.37 14.77 5.97
CA PRO A 78 6.03 15.07 4.67
C PRO A 78 6.37 13.85 3.83
N ARG A 79 6.69 12.73 4.50
CA ARG A 79 7.09 11.48 3.83
C ARG A 79 6.08 10.36 4.05
N ILE A 80 4.80 10.74 4.13
CA ILE A 80 3.70 9.76 4.27
C ILE A 80 3.86 8.63 3.25
N SER A 81 3.62 7.42 3.68
CA SER A 81 3.64 6.23 2.84
C SER A 81 2.43 5.35 3.11
N ASN A 82 2.07 4.50 2.13
CA ASN A 82 0.97 3.55 2.25
C ASN A 82 -0.37 4.21 2.66
N PHE A 83 -0.63 5.42 2.15
CA PHE A 83 -1.86 6.15 2.48
C PHE A 83 -3.13 5.45 1.97
N THR A 84 -2.99 4.44 1.13
CA THR A 84 -4.08 3.53 0.74
C THR A 84 -4.61 2.68 1.89
N ASP A 85 -3.88 2.56 3.00
CA ASP A 85 -4.33 1.91 4.25
C ASP A 85 -5.66 2.51 4.77
N PHE A 86 -5.99 3.73 4.38
CA PHE A 86 -7.18 4.45 4.87
C PHE A 86 -8.37 4.38 3.92
N ASN A 87 -8.22 3.80 2.72
CA ASN A 87 -9.30 3.66 1.74
C ASN A 87 -10.54 2.94 2.30
N PRO A 88 -10.38 1.88 3.10
CA PRO A 88 -11.54 1.21 3.69
C PRO A 88 -12.38 2.14 4.55
N LEU A 89 -11.75 2.93 5.41
CA LEU A 89 -12.46 3.89 6.27
C LEU A 89 -13.12 5.02 5.46
N GLU A 90 -12.44 5.54 4.44
CA GLU A 90 -13.00 6.59 3.56
C GLU A 90 -14.19 6.11 2.73
N SER A 91 -14.30 4.81 2.47
CA SER A 91 -15.39 4.22 1.68
C SER A 91 -16.71 4.10 2.45
N ILE A 92 -16.68 4.22 3.79
CA ILE A 92 -17.86 4.04 4.63
C ILE A 92 -18.74 5.29 4.57
N PRO A 93 -20.00 5.18 4.15
CA PRO A 93 -20.92 6.32 4.13
C PRO A 93 -21.06 6.97 5.52
N GLY A 94 -20.98 8.28 5.59
CA GLY A 94 -21.04 9.02 6.86
C GLY A 94 -19.69 9.18 7.56
N VAL A 95 -18.61 8.66 6.99
CA VAL A 95 -17.23 8.87 7.47
C VAL A 95 -16.55 9.93 6.61
N SER A 96 -16.05 10.99 7.23
CA SER A 96 -15.11 11.91 6.61
C SER A 96 -13.68 11.57 7.05
N LEU A 97 -12.80 11.33 6.10
CA LEU A 97 -11.38 11.09 6.33
C LEU A 97 -10.57 12.25 5.77
N ARG A 98 -9.92 13.02 6.63
CA ARG A 98 -9.22 14.25 6.28
C ARG A 98 -7.72 14.13 6.51
N TYR A 99 -6.93 14.62 5.58
CA TYR A 99 -5.48 14.76 5.75
C TYR A 99 -5.15 16.14 6.34
N VAL A 100 -4.39 16.16 7.43
CA VAL A 100 -4.10 17.33 8.26
C VAL A 100 -2.61 17.62 8.27
N GLN A 101 -2.20 18.81 7.82
CA GLN A 101 -0.81 19.28 7.88
C GLN A 101 -0.59 20.43 8.88
N HIS A 102 -1.65 21.13 9.27
CA HIS A 102 -1.59 22.26 10.17
C HIS A 102 -2.49 22.08 11.38
N VAL A 103 -2.08 22.60 12.52
CA VAL A 103 -2.87 22.51 13.76
C VAL A 103 -4.29 23.07 13.60
N SER A 104 -4.45 24.13 12.80
CA SER A 104 -5.77 24.74 12.52
C SER A 104 -6.72 23.81 11.78
N GLU A 105 -6.19 22.85 11.02
CA GLU A 105 -6.97 21.86 10.28
C GLU A 105 -7.42 20.69 11.13
N LEU A 106 -6.72 20.42 12.25
CA LEU A 106 -7.03 19.30 13.12
C LEU A 106 -8.45 19.39 13.68
N LYS A 107 -8.90 20.58 14.04
CA LYS A 107 -10.26 20.84 14.60
C LYS A 107 -10.56 19.95 15.80
N ASN A 108 -11.65 19.16 15.76
CA ASN A 108 -12.08 18.26 16.82
C ASN A 108 -12.45 16.88 16.23
N PRO A 109 -11.48 16.11 15.73
CA PRO A 109 -11.75 14.81 15.13
C PRO A 109 -12.23 13.81 16.17
N ASP A 110 -12.89 12.75 15.72
CA ASP A 110 -13.27 11.61 16.56
C ASP A 110 -12.12 10.64 16.75
N MET A 111 -11.27 10.53 15.73
CA MET A 111 -10.06 9.70 15.71
C MET A 111 -8.92 10.43 15.01
N ILE A 112 -7.69 10.22 15.47
CA ILE A 112 -6.48 10.69 14.80
C ILE A 112 -5.64 9.48 14.42
N ILE A 113 -5.19 9.45 13.15
CA ILE A 113 -4.30 8.40 12.64
C ILE A 113 -2.92 9.01 12.35
N LEU A 114 -1.89 8.39 12.92
CA LEU A 114 -0.51 8.60 12.53
C LEU A 114 -0.14 7.54 11.49
N PRO A 115 0.11 7.94 10.23
CA PRO A 115 0.31 7.01 9.13
C PRO A 115 1.73 6.42 9.12
N GLY A 116 1.94 5.44 8.23
CA GLY A 116 3.26 5.01 7.84
C GLY A 116 4.06 6.14 7.18
N THR A 117 5.37 6.11 7.34
CA THR A 117 6.28 7.08 6.75
C THR A 117 7.60 6.44 6.33
N LYS A 118 8.29 7.10 5.39
CA LYS A 118 9.62 6.67 4.92
C LYS A 118 10.76 7.17 5.83
N ASN A 119 10.50 8.09 6.76
CA ASN A 119 11.47 8.54 7.75
C ASN A 119 10.73 9.01 9.01
N THR A 120 10.65 8.10 9.97
CA THR A 120 9.88 8.28 11.20
C THR A 120 10.43 9.40 12.07
N MET A 121 11.77 9.44 12.21
CA MET A 121 12.41 10.41 13.11
C MET A 121 12.27 11.84 12.60
N GLU A 122 12.55 12.09 11.33
CA GLU A 122 12.43 13.44 10.76
C GLU A 122 10.98 13.91 10.69
N ASP A 123 10.04 13.03 10.39
CA ASP A 123 8.63 13.38 10.33
C ASP A 123 8.05 13.68 11.71
N LEU A 124 8.50 12.98 12.77
CA LEU A 124 8.14 13.32 14.13
C LEU A 124 8.74 14.69 14.54
N LEU A 125 9.99 14.97 14.20
CA LEU A 125 10.60 16.27 14.45
C LEU A 125 9.86 17.39 13.70
N TRP A 126 9.41 17.12 12.47
CA TRP A 126 8.58 18.04 11.71
C TRP A 126 7.23 18.29 12.42
N MET A 127 6.53 17.26 12.89
CA MET A 127 5.29 17.41 13.68
C MET A 127 5.52 18.24 14.93
N ARG A 128 6.65 18.06 15.60
CA ARG A 128 7.06 18.81 16.79
C ARG A 128 7.28 20.29 16.48
N ALA A 129 8.00 20.57 15.38
CA ALA A 129 8.30 21.93 14.95
C ALA A 129 7.06 22.75 14.58
N ASN A 130 6.04 22.10 13.98
CA ASN A 130 4.80 22.79 13.60
C ASN A 130 3.67 22.72 14.67
N GLY A 131 3.94 22.14 15.84
CA GLY A 131 2.96 22.03 16.93
C GLY A 131 1.93 20.94 16.77
N LEU A 132 1.95 20.13 15.72
CA LEU A 132 1.02 19.01 15.50
C LEU A 132 1.18 17.94 16.57
N GLU A 133 2.41 17.61 16.98
CA GLU A 133 2.65 16.68 18.09
C GLU A 133 1.91 17.12 19.36
N ALA A 134 2.07 18.37 19.77
CA ALA A 134 1.38 18.91 20.95
C ALA A 134 -0.15 18.89 20.81
N ALA A 135 -0.67 19.15 19.62
CA ALA A 135 -2.10 19.08 19.34
C ALA A 135 -2.63 17.64 19.45
N VAL A 136 -1.92 16.65 18.88
CA VAL A 136 -2.28 15.23 19.01
C VAL A 136 -2.23 14.78 20.47
N LEU A 137 -1.19 15.13 21.23
CA LEU A 137 -1.09 14.82 22.66
C LEU A 137 -2.26 15.42 23.46
N LYS A 138 -2.67 16.62 23.12
CA LYS A 138 -3.84 17.27 23.75
C LYS A 138 -5.14 16.51 23.45
N GLU A 139 -5.35 16.08 22.21
CA GLU A 139 -6.54 15.31 21.84
C GLU A 139 -6.51 13.90 22.49
N ALA A 140 -5.34 13.24 22.53
CA ALA A 140 -5.16 11.98 23.27
C ALA A 140 -5.53 12.10 24.75
N ALA A 141 -5.10 13.19 25.40
CA ALA A 141 -5.44 13.47 26.81
C ALA A 141 -6.94 13.73 27.04
N LYS A 142 -7.70 14.14 26.00
CA LYS A 142 -9.16 14.26 26.04
C LYS A 142 -9.89 12.92 25.82
N GLY A 143 -9.14 11.84 25.60
CA GLY A 143 -9.70 10.51 25.31
C GLY A 143 -10.02 10.28 23.83
N LYS A 144 -9.59 11.13 22.90
CA LYS A 144 -9.72 10.84 21.47
C LYS A 144 -8.88 9.63 21.11
N ILE A 145 -9.38 8.78 20.22
CA ILE A 145 -8.65 7.60 19.77
C ILE A 145 -7.48 8.03 18.90
N ILE A 146 -6.30 7.54 19.25
CA ILE A 146 -5.08 7.72 18.46
C ILE A 146 -4.63 6.35 17.96
N PHE A 147 -4.49 6.23 16.65
CA PHE A 147 -4.05 4.99 16.01
C PHE A 147 -2.77 5.23 15.21
N GLY A 148 -1.73 4.44 15.47
CA GLY A 148 -0.46 4.52 14.75
C GLY A 148 -0.25 3.31 13.84
N ILE A 149 0.19 3.55 12.61
CA ILE A 149 0.55 2.47 11.66
C ILE A 149 2.04 2.59 11.34
N CYS A 150 2.79 1.51 11.49
CA CYS A 150 4.20 1.39 11.13
C CYS A 150 5.04 2.55 11.71
N GLY A 151 5.52 3.50 10.91
CA GLY A 151 6.22 4.69 11.40
C GLY A 151 5.39 5.51 12.40
N GLY A 152 4.10 5.67 12.14
CA GLY A 152 3.18 6.33 13.07
C GLY A 152 3.04 5.59 14.41
N TYR A 153 3.05 4.26 14.39
CA TYR A 153 3.09 3.45 15.62
C TYR A 153 4.40 3.69 16.40
N GLN A 154 5.53 3.68 15.70
CA GLN A 154 6.83 3.98 16.33
C GLN A 154 6.86 5.36 16.98
N MET A 155 6.27 6.39 16.35
CA MET A 155 6.19 7.76 16.90
C MET A 155 5.47 7.82 18.25
N LEU A 156 4.50 6.92 18.51
CA LEU A 156 3.74 6.88 19.77
C LEU A 156 4.58 6.45 20.97
N GLY A 157 5.76 5.83 20.76
CA GLY A 157 6.66 5.34 21.79
C GLY A 157 7.33 6.42 22.64
N GLU A 158 8.18 5.99 23.58
CA GLU A 158 8.96 6.87 24.44
C GLU A 158 10.26 7.31 23.76
N THR A 159 10.91 6.37 23.04
CA THR A 159 12.23 6.59 22.45
C THR A 159 12.30 5.96 21.06
N LEU A 160 12.89 6.69 20.12
CA LEU A 160 13.28 6.23 18.79
C LEU A 160 14.80 6.31 18.69
N SER A 161 15.49 5.20 18.46
CA SER A 161 16.93 5.13 18.37
C SER A 161 17.38 4.55 17.04
N ASP A 162 18.27 5.22 16.36
CA ASP A 162 18.84 4.81 15.07
C ASP A 162 20.37 4.77 15.14
N PRO A 163 20.93 3.73 15.78
CA PRO A 163 22.38 3.59 15.95
C PRO A 163 23.12 3.30 14.64
N HIS A 164 22.41 2.81 13.62
CA HIS A 164 22.98 2.38 12.34
C HIS A 164 22.77 3.38 11.21
N HIS A 165 22.19 4.55 11.48
CA HIS A 165 21.86 5.58 10.47
C HIS A 165 20.97 5.03 9.33
N VAL A 166 20.00 4.21 9.68
CA VAL A 166 19.01 3.66 8.74
C VAL A 166 18.08 4.78 8.23
N GLU A 167 17.74 5.72 9.11
CA GLU A 167 16.99 6.95 8.81
C GLU A 167 17.87 8.18 9.06
N ALA A 168 17.58 8.92 10.13
CA ALA A 168 18.26 10.18 10.45
C ALA A 168 19.49 10.00 11.36
N GLY A 169 19.63 8.84 11.99
CA GLY A 169 20.65 8.55 12.99
C GLY A 169 20.38 9.18 14.37
N GLY A 170 21.08 8.68 15.37
CA GLY A 170 20.97 9.17 16.74
C GLY A 170 19.75 8.67 17.49
N THR A 171 19.31 9.45 18.48
CA THR A 171 18.17 9.07 19.35
C THR A 171 17.31 10.30 19.62
N ILE A 172 16.00 10.15 19.47
CA ILE A 172 15.04 11.19 19.80
C ILE A 172 13.96 10.66 20.75
N LYS A 173 13.31 11.56 21.49
CA LYS A 173 12.10 11.20 22.25
C LYS A 173 10.94 11.01 21.30
N GLY A 174 10.15 9.96 21.53
CA GLY A 174 8.85 9.77 20.91
C GLY A 174 7.78 10.65 21.57
N MET A 175 6.53 10.38 21.25
CA MET A 175 5.37 11.09 21.81
C MET A 175 5.03 10.66 23.25
N GLY A 176 5.52 9.52 23.71
CA GLY A 176 5.31 8.99 25.06
C GLY A 176 3.87 8.55 25.37
N LEU A 177 3.07 8.29 24.35
CA LEU A 177 1.69 7.81 24.50
C LEU A 177 1.63 6.31 24.80
N LEU A 178 2.57 5.54 24.24
CA LEU A 178 2.75 4.12 24.52
C LEU A 178 4.10 3.88 25.21
N PRO A 179 4.14 3.09 26.30
CA PRO A 179 5.38 2.77 27.00
C PRO A 179 6.17 1.72 26.20
N MET A 180 6.89 2.17 25.22
CA MET A 180 7.71 1.33 24.33
C MET A 180 8.88 2.11 23.75
N ASP A 181 9.96 1.40 23.45
CA ASP A 181 11.11 1.94 22.73
C ASP A 181 11.23 1.24 21.38
N THR A 182 11.63 2.00 20.36
CA THR A 182 11.93 1.48 19.04
C THR A 182 13.41 1.70 18.71
N VAL A 183 14.06 0.65 18.22
CA VAL A 183 15.42 0.70 17.68
C VAL A 183 15.37 0.35 16.20
N PHE A 184 15.90 1.20 15.35
CA PHE A 184 16.02 0.92 13.91
C PHE A 184 17.14 -0.07 13.66
N ALA A 185 16.80 -1.17 12.99
CA ALA A 185 17.72 -2.25 12.63
C ALA A 185 18.05 -2.22 11.14
N GLU A 186 19.21 -2.69 10.74
CA GLU A 186 19.61 -2.78 9.33
C GLU A 186 18.78 -3.79 8.54
N LYS A 187 18.22 -4.79 9.22
CA LYS A 187 17.40 -5.84 8.59
C LYS A 187 15.96 -5.33 8.43
N LYS A 188 15.49 -5.31 7.19
CA LYS A 188 14.11 -4.98 6.86
C LYS A 188 13.20 -6.19 7.00
N THR A 189 12.16 -6.07 7.81
CA THR A 189 11.04 -7.01 7.82
C THR A 189 10.15 -6.73 6.60
N ARG A 190 9.80 -7.76 5.84
CA ARG A 190 8.86 -7.68 4.72
C ARG A 190 8.13 -9.00 4.58
N THR A 191 6.87 -9.04 5.01
CA THR A 191 6.05 -10.24 4.94
C THR A 191 4.57 -9.92 4.86
N ARG A 192 3.76 -10.88 4.39
CA ARG A 192 2.30 -10.85 4.50
C ARG A 192 1.90 -11.50 5.81
N VAL A 193 0.89 -10.94 6.45
CA VAL A 193 0.39 -11.43 7.72
C VAL A 193 -1.14 -11.53 7.71
N SER A 194 -1.63 -12.49 8.46
CA SER A 194 -3.04 -12.55 8.88
C SER A 194 -3.07 -12.70 10.41
N GLY A 195 -4.16 -12.30 11.02
CA GLY A 195 -4.26 -12.37 12.46
C GLY A 195 -5.52 -11.75 13.00
N ARG A 196 -5.48 -11.33 14.24
CA ARG A 196 -6.62 -10.70 14.92
C ARG A 196 -6.16 -9.75 16.02
N PHE A 197 -7.01 -8.81 16.35
CA PHE A 197 -6.83 -8.02 17.56
C PHE A 197 -6.94 -8.91 18.80
N LEU A 198 -6.05 -8.69 19.75
CA LEU A 198 -6.11 -9.32 21.08
C LEU A 198 -7.23 -8.70 21.92
N GLU A 199 -7.43 -9.19 23.14
CA GLU A 199 -8.35 -8.59 24.08
C GLU A 199 -7.88 -7.19 24.48
N LEU A 200 -8.55 -6.18 23.95
CA LEU A 200 -8.29 -4.78 24.26
C LEU A 200 -9.28 -4.29 25.34
N GLY A 201 -8.79 -3.45 26.22
CA GLY A 201 -9.64 -2.89 27.28
C GLY A 201 -10.18 -1.49 26.96
N GLY A 202 -11.17 -1.06 27.74
CA GLY A 202 -11.69 0.30 27.71
C GLY A 202 -12.34 0.68 26.39
N GLU A 203 -11.98 1.83 25.86
CA GLU A 203 -12.60 2.41 24.66
C GLU A 203 -12.34 1.59 23.37
N LEU A 204 -11.29 0.77 23.35
CA LEU A 204 -10.89 -0.04 22.21
C LEU A 204 -11.48 -1.47 22.25
N GLN A 205 -12.30 -1.79 23.26
CA GLN A 205 -12.82 -3.15 23.47
C GLN A 205 -13.55 -3.71 22.22
N ALA A 206 -14.24 -2.88 21.46
CA ALA A 206 -14.96 -3.34 20.27
C ALA A 206 -14.05 -3.84 19.13
N LEU A 207 -12.75 -3.53 19.19
CA LEU A 207 -11.75 -4.10 18.25
C LEU A 207 -11.34 -5.52 18.64
N SER A 208 -11.58 -5.97 19.88
CA SER A 208 -11.15 -7.28 20.35
C SER A 208 -11.69 -8.41 19.48
N GLY A 209 -10.81 -9.29 19.03
CA GLY A 209 -11.14 -10.43 18.19
C GLY A 209 -11.37 -10.11 16.71
N ALA A 210 -11.42 -8.84 16.30
CA ALA A 210 -11.56 -8.48 14.89
C ALA A 210 -10.39 -9.04 14.07
N GLU A 211 -10.71 -9.73 12.98
CA GLU A 211 -9.74 -10.35 12.09
C GLU A 211 -9.09 -9.31 11.19
N LEU A 212 -7.81 -9.46 10.94
CA LEU A 212 -7.04 -8.60 10.06
C LEU A 212 -6.19 -9.38 9.07
N GLU A 213 -5.96 -8.78 7.93
CA GLU A 213 -4.99 -9.22 6.93
C GLU A 213 -4.21 -8.01 6.46
N GLY A 214 -2.93 -8.21 6.14
CA GLY A 214 -2.10 -7.11 5.69
C GLY A 214 -0.67 -7.51 5.43
N TYR A 215 0.22 -6.57 5.60
CA TYR A 215 1.65 -6.83 5.45
C TYR A 215 2.47 -5.94 6.38
N GLU A 216 3.64 -6.44 6.75
CA GLU A 216 4.67 -5.67 7.46
C GLU A 216 5.76 -5.25 6.48
N ILE A 217 6.19 -3.99 6.58
CA ILE A 217 7.34 -3.47 5.83
C ILE A 217 8.04 -2.39 6.65
N HIS A 218 8.92 -2.79 7.56
CA HIS A 218 9.59 -1.86 8.49
C HIS A 218 11.02 -2.29 8.80
N MET A 219 11.79 -1.39 9.41
CA MET A 219 13.17 -1.61 9.85
C MET A 219 13.34 -1.44 11.37
N GLY A 220 12.27 -1.08 12.09
CA GLY A 220 12.31 -0.91 13.53
C GLY A 220 11.96 -2.19 14.29
N GLU A 221 12.61 -2.38 15.41
CA GLU A 221 12.27 -3.38 16.44
C GLU A 221 11.75 -2.63 17.65
N THR A 222 10.51 -2.92 18.07
CA THR A 222 9.85 -2.26 19.20
C THR A 222 9.75 -3.20 20.39
N VAL A 223 10.16 -2.69 21.55
CA VAL A 223 10.08 -3.41 22.83
C VAL A 223 9.10 -2.67 23.75
N LEU A 224 8.08 -3.39 24.18
CA LEU A 224 7.09 -2.87 25.13
C LEU A 224 7.68 -2.79 26.54
N LYS A 225 7.19 -1.81 27.30
CA LYS A 225 7.55 -1.57 28.69
C LYS A 225 6.29 -1.44 29.55
N GLY A 226 6.44 -1.77 30.82
CA GLY A 226 5.40 -1.49 31.82
C GLY A 226 4.05 -2.15 31.50
N GLU A 227 2.98 -1.36 31.51
CA GLU A 227 1.59 -1.85 31.43
C GLU A 227 1.00 -1.82 30.01
N ALA A 228 1.81 -1.67 28.95
CA ALA A 228 1.30 -1.81 27.60
C ALA A 228 1.04 -3.28 27.28
N GLY A 229 -0.13 -3.57 26.71
CA GLY A 229 -0.39 -4.87 26.07
C GLY A 229 -0.12 -4.82 24.57
N HIS A 230 0.18 -5.98 23.98
CA HIS A 230 0.18 -6.11 22.52
C HIS A 230 -1.24 -5.90 21.98
N SER A 231 -1.35 -5.28 20.81
CA SER A 231 -2.65 -4.98 20.20
C SER A 231 -3.16 -6.10 19.30
N VAL A 232 -2.27 -6.84 18.64
CA VAL A 232 -2.63 -7.87 17.66
C VAL A 232 -1.78 -9.12 17.85
N SER A 233 -2.33 -10.27 17.47
CA SER A 233 -1.61 -11.52 17.24
C SER A 233 -1.64 -11.81 15.75
N ILE A 234 -0.48 -11.99 15.13
CA ILE A 234 -0.33 -12.16 13.70
C ILE A 234 0.49 -13.41 13.36
N GLU A 235 0.18 -14.02 12.24
CA GLU A 235 0.89 -15.14 11.64
C GLU A 235 1.51 -14.69 10.32
N ASP A 236 2.81 -14.90 10.18
CA ASP A 236 3.54 -14.71 8.93
C ASP A 236 3.12 -15.78 7.92
N GLN A 237 2.52 -15.36 6.81
CA GLN A 237 1.98 -16.26 5.79
C GLN A 237 3.05 -16.99 4.97
N VAL A 238 4.31 -16.63 5.12
CA VAL A 238 5.43 -17.27 4.42
C VAL A 238 6.11 -18.32 5.31
N SER A 239 6.37 -17.97 6.58
CA SER A 239 7.05 -18.85 7.54
C SER A 239 6.10 -19.67 8.41
N GLY A 240 4.83 -19.25 8.56
CA GLY A 240 3.88 -19.81 9.52
C GLY A 240 4.20 -19.45 10.98
N GLU A 241 5.12 -18.50 11.22
CA GLU A 241 5.48 -18.07 12.56
C GLU A 241 4.44 -17.13 13.13
N CYS A 242 3.94 -17.43 14.33
CA CYS A 242 3.02 -16.56 15.06
C CYS A 242 3.78 -15.65 16.00
N LYS A 243 3.39 -14.38 16.06
CA LYS A 243 3.92 -13.41 17.02
C LYS A 243 2.85 -12.43 17.48
N GLU A 244 3.08 -11.81 18.61
CA GLU A 244 2.32 -10.64 19.03
C GLU A 244 2.99 -9.38 18.46
N ASP A 245 2.17 -8.44 17.98
CA ASP A 245 2.62 -7.17 17.43
C ASP A 245 1.79 -6.01 17.96
N GLY A 246 2.32 -4.80 17.70
CA GLY A 246 1.69 -3.57 18.11
C GLY A 246 1.66 -3.37 19.61
N ALA A 247 0.99 -2.31 20.02
CA ALA A 247 0.73 -1.99 21.42
C ALA A 247 -0.55 -1.21 21.58
N TYR A 248 -1.17 -1.33 22.76
CA TYR A 248 -2.27 -0.48 23.15
C TYR A 248 -2.18 -0.04 24.62
N ARG A 249 -2.72 1.14 24.89
CA ARG A 249 -2.91 1.66 26.24
C ARG A 249 -4.03 2.67 26.23
N LYS A 250 -5.13 2.40 26.99
CA LYS A 250 -6.33 3.27 27.06
C LYS A 250 -6.92 3.51 25.65
N ASN A 251 -6.91 4.76 25.19
CA ASN A 251 -7.42 5.22 23.89
C ASN A 251 -6.36 5.29 22.78
N VAL A 252 -5.17 4.76 23.02
CA VAL A 252 -4.06 4.77 22.07
C VAL A 252 -3.74 3.34 21.65
N CYS A 253 -3.65 3.10 20.34
CA CYS A 253 -3.34 1.82 19.76
C CYS A 253 -2.42 1.99 18.55
N GLY A 254 -1.66 0.97 18.21
CA GLY A 254 -0.88 0.94 16.98
C GLY A 254 -0.33 -0.43 16.68
N THR A 255 0.10 -0.64 15.43
CA THR A 255 0.66 -1.89 14.90
C THR A 255 1.62 -1.61 13.75
N TYR A 256 2.48 -2.55 13.43
CA TYR A 256 3.30 -2.49 12.22
C TYR A 256 2.54 -2.87 10.96
N VAL A 257 1.34 -3.47 11.09
CA VAL A 257 0.59 -4.02 9.96
C VAL A 257 -0.01 -2.90 9.11
N HIS A 258 0.42 -2.84 7.86
CA HIS A 258 -0.24 -2.07 6.79
C HIS A 258 -1.45 -2.85 6.27
N GLY A 259 -2.49 -2.14 5.81
CA GLY A 259 -3.76 -2.75 5.42
C GLY A 259 -4.61 -3.22 6.60
N VAL A 260 -4.28 -2.77 7.82
CA VAL A 260 -4.99 -3.17 9.06
C VAL A 260 -6.50 -2.94 9.00
N PHE A 261 -6.97 -2.00 8.20
CA PHE A 261 -8.39 -1.68 7.99
C PHE A 261 -9.00 -2.37 6.76
N ASP A 262 -8.23 -3.17 6.00
CA ASP A 262 -8.71 -3.78 4.76
C ASP A 262 -9.84 -4.80 4.99
N ARG A 263 -9.82 -5.50 6.14
CA ARG A 263 -10.92 -6.37 6.56
C ARG A 263 -12.07 -5.54 7.09
N GLU A 264 -13.27 -5.88 6.65
CA GLU A 264 -14.52 -5.24 7.08
C GLU A 264 -14.67 -5.24 8.60
N ASP A 265 -14.32 -6.35 9.25
CA ASP A 265 -14.39 -6.53 10.71
C ASP A 265 -13.69 -5.40 11.49
N VAL A 266 -12.48 -5.01 11.06
CA VAL A 266 -11.70 -3.96 11.72
C VAL A 266 -12.28 -2.58 11.43
N ALA A 267 -12.63 -2.31 10.17
CA ALA A 267 -13.20 -1.03 9.78
C ALA A 267 -14.54 -0.77 10.51
N GLU A 268 -15.42 -1.76 10.55
CA GLU A 268 -16.69 -1.69 11.28
C GLU A 268 -16.50 -1.55 12.79
N ALA A 269 -15.55 -2.30 13.38
CA ALA A 269 -15.24 -2.18 14.81
C ALA A 269 -14.76 -0.77 15.17
N VAL A 270 -13.90 -0.14 14.35
CA VAL A 270 -13.48 1.26 14.52
C VAL A 270 -14.70 2.19 14.49
N ILE A 271 -15.56 2.05 13.47
CA ILE A 271 -16.75 2.92 13.36
C ILE A 271 -17.70 2.72 14.53
N ARG A 272 -17.86 1.49 15.01
CA ARG A 272 -18.67 1.18 16.20
C ARG A 272 -18.12 1.89 17.44
N VAL A 273 -16.81 1.80 17.70
CA VAL A 273 -16.15 2.52 18.81
C VAL A 273 -16.42 4.03 18.73
N LEU A 274 -16.25 4.62 17.53
CA LEU A 274 -16.44 6.06 17.34
C LEU A 274 -17.91 6.48 17.48
N GLY A 275 -18.84 5.66 16.96
CA GLY A 275 -20.27 5.87 17.07
C GLY A 275 -20.76 5.81 18.52
N GLU A 276 -20.34 4.80 19.28
CA GLU A 276 -20.65 4.67 20.70
C GLU A 276 -20.19 5.88 21.50
N LYS A 277 -18.96 6.37 21.23
CA LYS A 277 -18.43 7.59 21.89
C LYS A 277 -19.23 8.85 21.56
N LYS A 278 -19.80 8.94 20.37
CA LYS A 278 -20.65 10.07 19.93
C LYS A 278 -22.12 9.89 20.31
N GLY A 279 -22.53 8.70 20.72
CA GLY A 279 -23.93 8.37 20.97
C GLY A 279 -24.79 8.35 19.70
N ILE A 280 -24.20 7.96 18.55
CA ILE A 280 -24.88 7.82 17.26
C ILE A 280 -25.04 6.35 16.90
N ASP A 281 -26.15 6.01 16.23
CA ASP A 281 -26.36 4.70 15.67
C ASP A 281 -25.59 4.54 14.35
N VAL A 282 -24.62 3.66 14.35
CA VAL A 282 -23.76 3.37 13.19
C VAL A 282 -24.08 2.02 12.53
N SER A 283 -25.18 1.36 12.93
CA SER A 283 -25.54 0.00 12.46
C SER A 283 -25.77 -0.10 10.95
N GLN A 284 -26.01 1.03 10.28
CA GLN A 284 -26.19 1.10 8.83
C GLN A 284 -24.92 1.57 8.09
N MET A 285 -23.84 1.87 8.81
CA MET A 285 -22.57 2.34 8.26
C MET A 285 -21.66 1.15 8.00
N THR A 286 -21.96 0.39 6.95
CA THR A 286 -21.14 -0.76 6.53
C THR A 286 -20.14 -0.35 5.48
N GLY A 287 -18.94 -0.89 5.56
CA GLY A 287 -17.86 -0.69 4.60
C GLY A 287 -17.88 -1.70 3.44
N ILE A 288 -16.85 -1.61 2.62
CA ILE A 288 -16.51 -2.62 1.62
C ILE A 288 -15.39 -3.47 2.22
N ASP A 289 -15.50 -4.80 2.13
CA ASP A 289 -14.36 -5.69 2.41
C ASP A 289 -13.28 -5.45 1.34
N PHE A 290 -12.32 -4.60 1.65
CA PHE A 290 -11.23 -4.24 0.76
C PHE A 290 -10.24 -5.40 0.54
N ALA A 291 -10.12 -6.35 1.47
CA ALA A 291 -9.32 -7.55 1.28
C ALA A 291 -9.93 -8.40 0.17
N ALA A 292 -11.23 -8.72 0.26
CA ALA A 292 -11.95 -9.41 -0.80
C ALA A 292 -12.03 -8.59 -2.10
N PHE A 293 -12.21 -7.27 -2.00
CA PHE A 293 -12.21 -6.38 -3.16
C PHE A 293 -10.87 -6.39 -3.89
N LYS A 294 -9.74 -6.35 -3.19
CA LYS A 294 -8.39 -6.45 -3.79
C LYS A 294 -8.16 -7.78 -4.47
N GLU A 295 -8.69 -8.88 -3.93
CA GLU A 295 -8.61 -10.19 -4.56
C GLU A 295 -9.51 -10.33 -5.80
N THR A 296 -10.68 -9.69 -5.78
CA THR A 296 -11.65 -9.74 -6.88
C THR A 296 -11.45 -8.68 -7.95
N GLN A 297 -10.55 -7.70 -7.73
CA GLN A 297 -10.24 -6.70 -8.76
C GLN A 297 -9.84 -7.43 -10.04
N PRO A 298 -10.69 -7.38 -11.08
CA PRO A 298 -10.36 -8.08 -12.32
C PRO A 298 -9.08 -7.46 -12.85
N ILE A 299 -8.06 -8.27 -12.95
CA ILE A 299 -7.02 -8.08 -13.94
C ILE A 299 -7.73 -7.56 -15.19
N LEU A 300 -7.37 -6.37 -15.64
CA LEU A 300 -7.95 -5.64 -16.79
C LEU A 300 -8.71 -6.57 -17.76
N PRO A 301 -10.00 -6.34 -18.03
CA PRO A 301 -10.80 -7.27 -18.85
C PRO A 301 -10.04 -7.69 -20.10
N ASN A 302 -10.11 -8.96 -20.46
CA ASN A 302 -9.45 -9.51 -21.64
C ASN A 302 -9.72 -8.70 -22.92
N SER A 303 -10.84 -7.95 -22.97
CA SER A 303 -11.17 -6.98 -24.00
C SER A 303 -10.21 -5.80 -24.07
N LEU A 304 -9.74 -5.27 -22.93
CA LEU A 304 -8.72 -4.21 -22.89
C LEU A 304 -7.35 -4.76 -23.25
N ILE A 305 -7.00 -5.96 -22.79
CA ILE A 305 -5.78 -6.67 -23.21
C ILE A 305 -5.81 -6.95 -24.72
N SER A 306 -6.93 -7.38 -25.26
CA SER A 306 -7.13 -7.58 -26.70
C SER A 306 -7.03 -6.29 -27.49
N PHE A 307 -7.52 -5.17 -26.96
CA PHE A 307 -7.42 -3.84 -27.57
C PHE A 307 -5.97 -3.35 -27.62
N PHE A 308 -5.18 -3.63 -26.57
CA PHE A 308 -3.74 -3.31 -26.55
C PHE A 308 -2.91 -4.24 -27.47
N ILE A 309 -3.29 -5.51 -27.62
CA ILE A 309 -2.53 -6.50 -28.42
C ILE A 309 -2.80 -6.35 -29.91
N SER A 310 -3.98 -5.90 -30.35
CA SER A 310 -4.34 -5.83 -31.78
C SER A 310 -3.70 -4.67 -32.54
N GLY A 311 -3.12 -3.68 -31.86
CA GLY A 311 -2.55 -2.48 -32.48
C GLY A 311 -1.05 -2.27 -32.32
N THR A 312 -0.32 -3.15 -31.64
CA THR A 312 1.06 -2.84 -31.20
C THR A 312 2.04 -3.96 -31.44
N SER A 313 3.31 -3.60 -31.74
CA SER A 313 4.42 -4.51 -32.00
C SER A 313 4.74 -5.40 -30.76
N ALA A 314 5.35 -6.56 -31.03
CA ALA A 314 5.72 -7.59 -30.05
C ALA A 314 6.42 -7.08 -28.76
N VAL A 315 7.01 -5.90 -28.79
CA VAL A 315 7.77 -5.29 -27.69
C VAL A 315 6.87 -4.84 -26.53
N ILE A 316 5.66 -4.33 -26.82
CA ILE A 316 4.73 -3.86 -25.78
C ILE A 316 4.02 -5.03 -25.12
N SER A 317 3.61 -6.01 -25.93
CA SER A 317 3.11 -7.28 -25.38
C SER A 317 4.12 -7.92 -24.43
N TYR A 318 5.41 -7.74 -24.69
CA TYR A 318 6.52 -8.22 -23.87
C TYR A 318 6.64 -7.46 -22.54
N LEU A 319 6.65 -6.12 -22.58
CA LEU A 319 6.81 -5.30 -21.35
C LEU A 319 5.60 -5.42 -20.42
N MET A 320 4.38 -5.42 -20.96
CA MET A 320 3.16 -5.62 -20.19
C MET A 320 3.05 -7.04 -19.63
N MET A 321 3.42 -8.05 -20.42
CA MET A 321 3.41 -9.45 -19.98
C MET A 321 4.51 -9.74 -18.96
N THR A 322 5.70 -9.13 -19.05
CA THR A 322 6.75 -9.22 -18.02
C THR A 322 6.33 -8.56 -16.71
N PHE A 323 5.79 -7.36 -16.78
CA PHE A 323 5.30 -6.65 -15.60
C PHE A 323 4.17 -7.44 -14.91
N TRP A 324 3.25 -7.96 -15.69
CA TRP A 324 2.11 -8.71 -15.17
C TRP A 324 2.48 -10.09 -14.61
N LEU A 325 3.29 -10.89 -15.32
CA LEU A 325 3.74 -12.21 -14.85
C LEU A 325 4.68 -12.12 -13.64
N THR A 326 5.52 -11.10 -13.55
CA THR A 326 6.34 -10.88 -12.35
C THR A 326 5.51 -10.43 -11.16
N LYS A 327 4.45 -9.67 -11.36
CA LYS A 327 3.59 -9.20 -10.26
C LYS A 327 2.54 -10.25 -9.84
N ALA A 328 1.91 -10.94 -10.80
CA ALA A 328 0.84 -11.92 -10.52
C ALA A 328 1.36 -13.31 -10.11
N PHE A 329 2.47 -13.76 -10.69
CA PHE A 329 2.96 -15.13 -10.47
C PHE A 329 4.33 -15.21 -9.83
N ARG A 330 4.94 -14.08 -9.41
CA ARG A 330 6.32 -14.03 -8.88
C ARG A 330 7.35 -14.76 -9.74
N ILE A 331 7.13 -14.83 -11.04
CA ILE A 331 8.06 -15.46 -11.99
C ILE A 331 9.23 -14.50 -12.23
N LYS A 332 10.47 -14.98 -12.12
CA LYS A 332 11.67 -14.15 -12.41
C LYS A 332 11.62 -13.60 -13.84
N SER A 333 11.97 -12.32 -13.99
CA SER A 333 11.93 -11.61 -15.28
C SER A 333 12.61 -12.33 -16.45
N GLU A 334 13.69 -13.06 -16.17
CA GLU A 334 14.44 -13.87 -17.15
C GLU A 334 13.61 -15.01 -17.77
N THR A 335 12.70 -15.63 -17.03
CA THR A 335 11.85 -16.72 -17.55
C THR A 335 10.78 -16.19 -18.49
N VAL A 336 10.25 -15.00 -18.19
CA VAL A 336 9.27 -14.31 -19.04
C VAL A 336 9.94 -13.78 -20.31
N MET A 337 11.20 -13.33 -20.22
CA MET A 337 12.02 -12.92 -21.37
C MET A 337 12.20 -14.05 -22.37
N LEU A 338 12.51 -15.26 -21.90
CA LEU A 338 12.67 -16.43 -22.76
C LEU A 338 11.36 -16.85 -23.45
N LEU A 339 10.21 -16.72 -22.76
CA LEU A 339 8.90 -17.05 -23.31
C LEU A 339 8.46 -16.07 -24.39
N ALA A 340 8.71 -14.78 -24.22
CA ALA A 340 8.38 -13.73 -25.19
C ALA A 340 9.30 -13.76 -26.42
N LEU A 341 10.59 -14.04 -26.22
CA LEU A 341 11.53 -14.27 -27.34
C LEU A 341 11.12 -15.48 -28.21
N ALA A 342 10.63 -16.55 -27.58
CA ALA A 342 10.13 -17.72 -28.29
C ALA A 342 8.84 -17.45 -29.07
N LEU A 343 7.95 -16.62 -28.56
CA LEU A 343 6.71 -16.21 -29.21
C LEU A 343 6.94 -15.22 -30.37
N SER A 344 7.90 -14.31 -30.22
CA SER A 344 8.26 -13.35 -31.26
C SER A 344 9.03 -13.99 -32.43
N ALA A 345 9.84 -15.01 -32.12
CA ALA A 345 10.61 -15.76 -33.13
C ALA A 345 9.72 -16.57 -34.12
N ARG A 346 8.43 -16.77 -33.80
CA ARG A 346 7.48 -17.49 -34.68
C ARG A 346 7.26 -16.83 -36.06
N ARG A 347 7.70 -15.59 -36.24
CA ARG A 347 7.53 -14.84 -37.50
C ARG A 347 8.80 -14.68 -38.37
N SER A 348 9.99 -15.08 -37.93
CA SER A 348 11.23 -14.66 -38.61
C SER A 348 12.38 -15.67 -38.68
N TYR A 349 12.32 -16.89 -38.12
CA TYR A 349 13.47 -17.81 -38.11
C TYR A 349 13.16 -19.24 -38.54
N SER A 350 14.22 -19.95 -39.04
CA SER A 350 14.13 -21.31 -39.59
C SER A 350 13.72 -22.36 -38.54
N VAL A 351 13.05 -23.41 -39.01
CA VAL A 351 12.49 -24.53 -38.21
C VAL A 351 13.52 -25.22 -37.30
N SER A 352 14.81 -25.21 -37.66
CA SER A 352 15.89 -25.84 -36.89
C SER A 352 16.27 -25.06 -35.61
N PHE A 353 16.28 -23.72 -35.68
CA PHE A 353 16.53 -22.86 -34.51
C PHE A 353 15.36 -22.94 -33.51
N MET A 354 14.15 -23.02 -34.01
CA MET A 354 12.93 -23.16 -33.24
C MET A 354 12.87 -24.47 -32.42
N ARG A 355 13.33 -25.60 -32.99
CA ARG A 355 13.35 -26.88 -32.26
C ARG A 355 14.33 -26.86 -31.06
N LYS A 356 15.47 -26.18 -31.16
CA LYS A 356 16.43 -26.04 -30.04
C LYS A 356 15.91 -25.12 -28.96
N CYS A 357 15.28 -23.99 -29.31
CA CYS A 357 14.70 -23.08 -28.34
C CYS A 357 13.47 -23.67 -27.63
N THR A 358 12.57 -24.36 -28.37
CA THR A 358 11.39 -25.01 -27.77
C THR A 358 11.78 -26.17 -26.85
N SER A 359 12.81 -26.97 -27.16
CA SER A 359 13.21 -28.07 -26.26
C SER A 359 13.83 -27.55 -24.95
N LEU A 360 14.58 -26.44 -24.97
CA LEU A 360 15.13 -25.82 -23.77
C LEU A 360 14.05 -25.17 -22.90
N ILE A 361 13.04 -24.55 -23.52
CA ILE A 361 11.91 -23.92 -22.84
C ILE A 361 10.98 -25.00 -22.27
N PHE A 362 10.68 -26.06 -23.03
CA PHE A 362 9.88 -27.19 -22.56
C PHE A 362 10.54 -27.91 -21.36
N ALA A 363 11.86 -28.13 -21.38
CA ALA A 363 12.57 -28.75 -20.27
C ALA A 363 12.54 -27.89 -19.00
N ARG A 364 12.62 -26.56 -19.11
CA ARG A 364 12.52 -25.65 -17.95
C ARG A 364 11.08 -25.42 -17.48
N VAL A 365 10.12 -25.37 -18.40
CA VAL A 365 8.69 -25.22 -18.05
C VAL A 365 8.15 -26.53 -17.46
N SER A 366 8.57 -27.70 -17.97
CA SER A 366 8.18 -29.00 -17.38
C SER A 366 8.76 -29.21 -15.99
N SER A 367 10.01 -28.79 -15.71
CA SER A 367 10.57 -28.85 -14.35
C SER A 367 9.87 -27.86 -13.41
N PHE A 368 9.40 -26.72 -13.92
CA PHE A 368 8.65 -25.72 -13.14
C PHE A 368 7.20 -26.16 -12.89
N LEU A 369 6.51 -26.71 -13.90
CA LEU A 369 5.18 -27.32 -13.74
C LEU A 369 5.22 -28.55 -12.81
N GLY A 370 6.26 -29.38 -12.88
CA GLY A 370 6.48 -30.46 -11.92
C GLY A 370 6.61 -29.97 -10.49
N LEU A 371 7.37 -28.89 -10.25
CA LEU A 371 7.51 -28.28 -8.92
C LEU A 371 6.22 -27.63 -8.42
N VAL A 372 5.42 -27.06 -9.29
CA VAL A 372 4.11 -26.45 -8.93
C VAL A 372 3.08 -27.55 -8.67
N ILE A 373 3.07 -28.61 -9.44
CA ILE A 373 2.16 -29.74 -9.25
C ILE A 373 2.53 -30.55 -7.98
N ASP A 374 3.82 -30.77 -7.72
CA ASP A 374 4.27 -31.43 -6.50
C ASP A 374 3.96 -30.63 -5.24
N ASN A 375 4.10 -29.28 -5.29
CA ASN A 375 3.67 -28.43 -4.19
C ASN A 375 2.14 -28.35 -4.04
N PHE A 376 1.38 -28.48 -5.13
CA PHE A 376 -0.09 -28.49 -5.08
C PHE A 376 -0.64 -29.82 -4.57
N LEU A 377 0.00 -30.95 -4.91
CA LEU A 377 -0.39 -32.30 -4.46
C LEU A 377 0.09 -32.61 -3.04
N SER A 378 1.10 -31.91 -2.51
CA SER A 378 1.53 -32.05 -1.11
C SER A 378 0.75 -31.17 -0.13
N SER A 379 -0.13 -30.32 -0.62
CA SER A 379 -1.04 -29.47 0.17
C SER A 379 -2.52 -29.95 0.14
N TRP A 380 -2.74 -31.16 -0.37
CA TRP A 380 -4.04 -31.90 -0.26
C TRP A 380 -3.95 -33.08 0.67
#